data_aa49d4b9830ba00d4cedd8f6e2eaa486
#
_entry.id   aa49d4b9830ba00d4cedd8f6e2eaa486
#
_cell.length_a   1.000
_cell.length_b   1.000
_cell.length_c   1.000
_cell.angle_alpha   90.00
_cell.angle_beta   90.00
_cell.angle_gamma   90.00
#
_symmetry.space_group_name_H-M   'P 1'
#
loop_
_entity.id
_entity.type
_entity.pdbx_description
1 polymer ?
#
loop_
_entity_poly.entity_id
_entity_poly.type
_entity_poly.pdbx_seq_one_letter_code
_entity_poly.pdbx_strand_id
1 'polypeptide(L)'
;MKHSILAAAVAALLCGCTVVSPDPGQQAVLVDKPLLFGKGGIRLDDVRDPGRTYTWMTTSAVYVDTTPQTVQVAFDDFSSSDNILLDFSTQIQYRITAPARLLSGFGQDWFKNNVASQYAAIVRDQVKRYDMTKMMSDPDSARKIDEAVTENVRALVKEQGLPIQIQNITLGRARPNPDVLQQMNLTAAQQQRVKTLVEATTAERQREQEQVAKADADNAYRNRMGLTPEQYLASQIAEINAEACAKAQACYMVPSGTSVIAK
;
A
#
# COMPACT_ATOMS: atom_id res chain seq x y z
N MET A 1 -54.13 -33.11 -42.65
CA MET A 1 -53.92 -31.67 -42.40
C MET A 1 -54.14 -31.21 -40.93
N LYS A 2 -55.20 -31.67 -40.22
CA LYS A 2 -55.46 -31.31 -38.82
C LYS A 2 -54.34 -31.72 -37.83
N HIS A 3 -53.76 -32.93 -38.03
CA HIS A 3 -52.66 -33.42 -37.17
C HIS A 3 -51.32 -32.70 -37.41
N SER A 4 -51.09 -32.26 -38.65
CA SER A 4 -49.88 -31.50 -38.98
C SER A 4 -49.87 -30.05 -38.33
N ILE A 5 -51.07 -29.47 -38.29
CA ILE A 5 -51.23 -28.13 -37.64
C ILE A 5 -51.09 -28.26 -36.13
N LEU A 6 -51.59 -29.31 -35.51
CA LEU A 6 -51.46 -29.58 -34.09
C LEU A 6 -49.99 -29.86 -33.71
N ALA A 7 -49.27 -30.64 -34.54
CA ALA A 7 -47.87 -30.92 -34.34
C ALA A 7 -46.97 -29.64 -34.45
N ALA A 8 -47.30 -28.80 -35.43
CA ALA A 8 -46.60 -27.50 -35.59
C ALA A 8 -46.87 -26.52 -34.42
N ALA A 9 -48.10 -26.50 -33.89
CA ALA A 9 -48.44 -25.69 -32.74
C ALA A 9 -47.76 -26.18 -31.45
N VAL A 10 -47.65 -27.50 -31.25
CA VAL A 10 -46.92 -28.09 -30.11
C VAL A 10 -45.43 -27.86 -30.25
N ALA A 11 -44.85 -27.96 -31.44
CA ALA A 11 -43.45 -27.68 -31.68
C ALA A 11 -43.11 -26.18 -31.45
N ALA A 12 -43.99 -25.25 -31.81
CA ALA A 12 -43.84 -23.82 -31.56
C ALA A 12 -43.90 -23.49 -30.06
N LEU A 13 -44.70 -24.21 -29.28
CA LEU A 13 -44.75 -24.04 -27.80
C LEU A 13 -43.50 -24.56 -27.08
N LEU A 14 -42.82 -25.57 -27.64
CA LEU A 14 -41.58 -26.14 -27.08
C LEU A 14 -40.32 -25.29 -27.38
N CYS A 15 -40.35 -24.45 -28.42
CA CYS A 15 -39.24 -23.54 -28.76
C CYS A 15 -39.12 -22.29 -27.89
N GLY A 16 -40.03 -22.10 -26.94
CA GLY A 16 -40.09 -20.87 -26.11
C GLY A 16 -39.27 -20.89 -24.81
N CYS A 17 -38.45 -21.91 -24.57
CA CYS A 17 -37.67 -21.98 -23.33
C CYS A 17 -36.24 -21.48 -23.53
N THR A 18 -35.82 -20.58 -22.65
CA THR A 18 -34.43 -20.14 -22.51
C THR A 18 -33.75 -20.84 -21.33
N VAL A 19 -32.46 -21.11 -21.46
CA VAL A 19 -31.65 -21.73 -20.39
C VAL A 19 -31.00 -20.65 -19.58
N VAL A 20 -31.15 -20.74 -18.27
CA VAL A 20 -30.45 -19.89 -17.30
C VAL A 20 -29.53 -20.79 -16.49
N SER A 21 -28.22 -20.52 -16.53
CA SER A 21 -27.22 -21.33 -15.85
C SER A 21 -26.15 -20.44 -15.20
N PRO A 22 -26.41 -19.89 -14.00
CA PRO A 22 -25.41 -19.16 -13.26
C PRO A 22 -24.26 -20.06 -12.82
N ASP A 23 -23.05 -19.54 -12.90
CA ASP A 23 -21.84 -20.21 -12.45
C ASP A 23 -21.75 -20.27 -10.91
N PRO A 24 -20.89 -21.13 -10.35
CA PRO A 24 -20.62 -21.16 -8.92
C PRO A 24 -20.19 -19.76 -8.40
N GLY A 25 -20.90 -19.27 -7.38
CA GLY A 25 -20.69 -17.93 -6.82
C GLY A 25 -21.53 -16.83 -7.47
N GLN A 26 -22.28 -17.14 -8.52
CA GLN A 26 -23.23 -16.23 -9.16
C GLN A 26 -24.68 -16.60 -8.82
N GLN A 27 -25.53 -15.61 -8.81
CA GLN A 27 -26.98 -15.77 -8.79
C GLN A 27 -27.60 -15.09 -10.01
N ALA A 28 -28.58 -15.73 -10.63
CA ALA A 28 -29.32 -15.13 -11.73
C ALA A 28 -30.62 -14.49 -11.23
N VAL A 29 -30.75 -13.21 -11.45
CA VAL A 29 -31.96 -12.43 -11.20
C VAL A 29 -32.80 -12.43 -12.46
N LEU A 30 -34.04 -12.90 -12.35
CA LEU A 30 -34.97 -12.97 -13.46
C LEU A 30 -35.68 -11.65 -13.70
N VAL A 31 -35.70 -11.22 -14.96
CA VAL A 31 -36.36 -10.00 -15.41
C VAL A 31 -37.39 -10.34 -16.46
N ASP A 32 -38.66 -10.13 -16.17
CA ASP A 32 -39.76 -10.34 -17.11
C ASP A 32 -39.88 -9.17 -18.08
N LYS A 33 -39.97 -9.51 -19.37
CA LYS A 33 -40.16 -8.56 -20.48
C LYS A 33 -41.33 -9.05 -21.34
N PRO A 34 -42.59 -8.86 -20.91
CA PRO A 34 -43.76 -9.36 -21.63
C PRO A 34 -43.84 -8.73 -23.03
N LEU A 35 -44.20 -9.55 -24.04
CA LEU A 35 -44.26 -9.13 -25.43
C LEU A 35 -45.52 -8.30 -25.74
N LEU A 36 -46.69 -8.66 -25.18
CA LEU A 36 -47.97 -8.05 -25.52
C LEU A 36 -48.73 -7.50 -24.28
N PHE A 37 -48.89 -8.34 -23.27
CA PHE A 37 -49.65 -8.00 -22.05
C PHE A 37 -48.93 -8.50 -20.83
N GLY A 38 -49.02 -7.78 -19.72
CA GLY A 38 -48.43 -8.12 -18.42
C GLY A 38 -47.58 -7.04 -17.84
N LYS A 39 -47.26 -7.19 -16.56
CA LYS A 39 -46.29 -6.31 -15.83
C LYS A 39 -44.92 -6.95 -15.98
N GLY A 40 -44.00 -6.23 -16.60
CA GLY A 40 -42.57 -6.57 -16.61
C GLY A 40 -41.86 -6.11 -15.35
N GLY A 41 -40.64 -6.59 -15.15
CA GLY A 41 -39.78 -6.14 -14.07
C GLY A 41 -38.97 -7.26 -13.45
N ILE A 42 -38.25 -6.93 -12.41
CA ILE A 42 -37.39 -7.86 -11.67
C ILE A 42 -38.24 -8.69 -10.71
N ARG A 43 -38.05 -10.02 -10.74
CA ARG A 43 -38.67 -10.93 -9.78
C ARG A 43 -37.85 -10.92 -8.48
N LEU A 44 -38.43 -10.35 -7.43
CA LEU A 44 -37.72 -10.22 -6.14
C LEU A 44 -37.56 -11.57 -5.41
N ASP A 45 -38.54 -12.45 -5.59
CA ASP A 45 -38.61 -13.71 -4.83
C ASP A 45 -38.11 -14.94 -5.65
N ASP A 46 -37.69 -14.73 -6.90
CA ASP A 46 -37.28 -15.83 -7.81
C ASP A 46 -35.84 -15.58 -8.32
N VAL A 47 -34.89 -15.74 -7.41
CA VAL A 47 -33.45 -15.71 -7.72
C VAL A 47 -32.97 -17.14 -7.95
N ARG A 48 -32.23 -17.39 -9.04
CA ARG A 48 -31.72 -18.70 -9.36
C ARG A 48 -30.30 -18.89 -8.87
N ASP A 49 -30.11 -19.91 -8.05
CA ASP A 49 -28.81 -20.35 -7.57
C ASP A 49 -28.01 -21.06 -8.68
N PRO A 50 -26.71 -21.32 -8.47
CA PRO A 50 -25.87 -22.03 -9.44
C PRO A 50 -26.50 -23.33 -9.91
N GLY A 51 -26.50 -23.54 -11.23
CA GLY A 51 -27.09 -24.71 -11.86
C GLY A 51 -27.86 -24.35 -13.14
N ARG A 52 -28.45 -25.34 -13.76
CA ARG A 52 -29.20 -25.15 -15.03
C ARG A 52 -30.71 -25.15 -14.77
N THR A 53 -31.37 -24.06 -15.11
CA THR A 53 -32.82 -23.91 -15.03
C THR A 53 -33.37 -23.39 -16.36
N TYR A 54 -34.67 -23.68 -16.62
CA TYR A 54 -35.37 -23.25 -17.83
C TYR A 54 -36.35 -22.12 -17.46
N THR A 55 -36.39 -21.11 -18.30
CA THR A 55 -37.32 -19.98 -18.18
C THR A 55 -38.03 -19.72 -19.50
N TRP A 56 -39.10 -18.95 -19.48
CA TRP A 56 -39.80 -18.54 -20.69
C TRP A 56 -38.96 -17.56 -21.52
N MET A 57 -39.16 -17.54 -22.84
CA MET A 57 -38.50 -16.62 -23.76
C MET A 57 -38.70 -15.15 -23.43
N THR A 58 -39.73 -14.79 -22.65
CA THR A 58 -40.04 -13.44 -22.19
C THR A 58 -39.31 -13.07 -20.90
N THR A 59 -38.50 -13.97 -20.34
CA THR A 59 -37.74 -13.76 -19.13
C THR A 59 -36.27 -13.76 -19.47
N SER A 60 -35.59 -12.66 -19.18
CA SER A 60 -34.13 -12.54 -19.25
C SER A 60 -33.51 -12.73 -17.89
N ALA A 61 -32.26 -13.20 -17.83
CA ALA A 61 -31.50 -13.38 -16.61
C ALA A 61 -30.38 -12.35 -16.55
N VAL A 62 -30.22 -11.71 -15.40
CA VAL A 62 -29.06 -10.88 -15.07
C VAL A 62 -28.22 -11.62 -14.04
N TYR A 63 -27.00 -11.96 -14.40
CA TYR A 63 -26.07 -12.67 -13.52
C TYR A 63 -25.37 -11.69 -12.60
N VAL A 64 -25.38 -11.98 -11.32
CA VAL A 64 -24.76 -11.14 -10.27
C VAL A 64 -23.83 -12.00 -9.42
N ASP A 65 -22.59 -11.57 -9.29
CA ASP A 65 -21.65 -12.22 -8.40
C ASP A 65 -22.00 -11.95 -6.95
N THR A 66 -22.14 -12.99 -6.17
CA THR A 66 -22.42 -12.96 -4.71
C THR A 66 -21.21 -13.31 -3.88
N THR A 67 -20.07 -13.60 -4.52
CA THR A 67 -18.77 -13.75 -3.86
C THR A 67 -18.22 -12.40 -3.42
N PRO A 68 -17.24 -12.36 -2.50
CA PRO A 68 -16.54 -11.12 -2.17
C PRO A 68 -15.90 -10.51 -3.41
N GLN A 69 -16.22 -9.25 -3.67
CA GLN A 69 -15.70 -8.48 -4.79
C GLN A 69 -14.88 -7.31 -4.29
N THR A 70 -13.88 -6.88 -5.05
CA THR A 70 -13.06 -5.74 -4.74
C THR A 70 -13.20 -4.68 -5.83
N VAL A 71 -13.56 -3.47 -5.44
CA VAL A 71 -13.56 -2.29 -6.31
C VAL A 71 -12.45 -1.37 -5.88
N GLN A 72 -11.67 -0.92 -6.84
CA GLN A 72 -10.65 0.11 -6.63
C GLN A 72 -11.21 1.47 -7.04
N VAL A 73 -11.07 2.45 -6.15
CA VAL A 73 -11.44 3.84 -6.40
C VAL A 73 -10.19 4.68 -6.27
N ALA A 74 -9.84 5.41 -7.33
CA ALA A 74 -8.74 6.37 -7.32
C ALA A 74 -9.28 7.76 -6.90
N PHE A 75 -8.47 8.46 -6.14
CA PHE A 75 -8.71 9.82 -5.69
C PHE A 75 -7.51 10.69 -6.03
N ASP A 76 -7.77 11.80 -6.67
CA ASP A 76 -6.79 12.78 -7.05
C ASP A 76 -7.04 14.09 -6.28
N ASP A 77 -5.97 14.79 -5.94
CA ASP A 77 -5.99 16.12 -5.31
C ASP A 77 -6.74 16.20 -3.97
N PHE A 78 -6.65 15.18 -3.11
CA PHE A 78 -7.19 15.25 -1.75
C PHE A 78 -6.22 16.00 -0.82
N SER A 79 -6.73 17.00 -0.13
CA SER A 79 -5.94 17.80 0.80
C SER A 79 -5.84 17.11 2.17
N SER A 80 -4.62 16.95 2.67
CA SER A 80 -4.32 16.57 4.05
C SER A 80 -4.51 17.73 5.02
N SER A 81 -4.32 17.50 6.34
CA SER A 81 -4.44 18.56 7.35
C SER A 81 -3.39 19.67 7.21
N ASP A 82 -2.24 19.35 6.65
CA ASP A 82 -1.15 20.28 6.32
C ASP A 82 -1.27 20.92 4.92
N ASN A 83 -2.46 20.84 4.31
CA ASN A 83 -2.79 21.39 2.99
C ASN A 83 -1.94 20.85 1.82
N ILE A 84 -1.40 19.65 1.95
CA ILE A 84 -0.68 18.99 0.87
C ILE A 84 -1.67 18.15 0.06
N LEU A 85 -1.62 18.31 -1.26
CA LEU A 85 -2.44 17.52 -2.19
C LEU A 85 -1.85 16.12 -2.32
N LEU A 86 -2.72 15.14 -2.20
CA LEU A 86 -2.40 13.72 -2.19
C LEU A 86 -3.24 12.97 -3.21
N ASP A 87 -2.58 12.12 -3.96
CA ASP A 87 -3.22 11.12 -4.81
C ASP A 87 -3.09 9.76 -4.15
N PHE A 88 -4.18 9.02 -4.09
CA PHE A 88 -4.18 7.66 -3.57
C PHE A 88 -5.34 6.85 -4.12
N SER A 89 -5.26 5.56 -4.01
CA SER A 89 -6.35 4.65 -4.35
C SER A 89 -6.84 3.91 -3.13
N THR A 90 -8.12 3.62 -3.10
CA THR A 90 -8.73 2.79 -2.06
C THR A 90 -9.25 1.51 -2.66
N GLN A 91 -9.25 0.44 -1.88
CA GLN A 91 -9.84 -0.84 -2.23
C GLN A 91 -10.99 -1.12 -1.29
N ILE A 92 -12.18 -1.28 -1.87
CA ILE A 92 -13.41 -1.60 -1.14
C ILE A 92 -13.71 -3.07 -1.40
N GLN A 93 -13.68 -3.89 -0.37
CA GLN A 93 -14.12 -5.27 -0.44
C GLN A 93 -15.55 -5.39 0.08
N TYR A 94 -16.44 -5.84 -0.78
CA TYR A 94 -17.86 -5.97 -0.47
C TYR A 94 -18.44 -7.29 -0.99
N ARG A 95 -19.59 -7.65 -0.47
CA ARG A 95 -20.39 -8.79 -0.91
C ARG A 95 -21.85 -8.39 -1.10
N ILE A 96 -22.46 -8.79 -2.19
CA ILE A 96 -23.88 -8.57 -2.45
C ILE A 96 -24.69 -9.64 -1.71
N THR A 97 -25.64 -9.21 -0.87
CA THR A 97 -26.45 -10.11 -0.03
C THR A 97 -27.81 -10.43 -0.63
N ALA A 98 -28.42 -9.49 -1.38
CA ALA A 98 -29.68 -9.69 -2.04
C ALA A 98 -29.69 -9.05 -3.45
N PRO A 99 -29.22 -9.80 -4.49
CA PRO A 99 -29.03 -9.26 -5.85
C PRO A 99 -30.33 -8.69 -6.47
N ALA A 100 -31.46 -9.38 -6.29
CA ALA A 100 -32.73 -8.91 -6.86
C ALA A 100 -33.17 -7.56 -6.28
N ARG A 101 -33.01 -7.37 -4.96
CA ARG A 101 -33.31 -6.08 -4.31
C ARG A 101 -32.34 -4.99 -4.73
N LEU A 102 -31.06 -5.33 -4.89
CA LEU A 102 -30.04 -4.38 -5.35
C LEU A 102 -30.40 -3.86 -6.74
N LEU A 103 -30.66 -4.75 -7.68
CA LEU A 103 -30.98 -4.39 -9.05
C LEU A 103 -32.31 -3.65 -9.18
N SER A 104 -33.33 -4.04 -8.40
CA SER A 104 -34.65 -3.41 -8.48
C SER A 104 -34.67 -2.00 -7.86
N GLY A 105 -33.96 -1.79 -6.76
CA GLY A 105 -33.96 -0.52 -6.05
C GLY A 105 -32.90 0.46 -6.55
N PHE A 106 -31.74 -0.03 -6.99
CA PHE A 106 -30.56 0.80 -7.25
C PHE A 106 -29.99 0.63 -8.67
N GLY A 107 -30.41 -0.42 -9.41
CA GLY A 107 -29.94 -0.68 -10.77
C GLY A 107 -28.53 -1.33 -10.81
N GLN A 108 -28.00 -1.47 -12.03
CA GLN A 108 -26.66 -2.09 -12.23
C GLN A 108 -25.53 -1.15 -11.80
N ASP A 109 -25.70 0.16 -11.98
CA ASP A 109 -24.71 1.19 -11.62
C ASP A 109 -24.88 1.70 -10.19
N TRP A 110 -25.39 0.86 -9.29
CA TRP A 110 -25.70 1.23 -7.91
C TRP A 110 -24.53 1.88 -7.16
N PHE A 111 -23.32 1.38 -7.36
CA PHE A 111 -22.14 1.93 -6.70
C PHE A 111 -21.86 3.36 -7.14
N LYS A 112 -21.81 3.60 -8.45
CA LYS A 112 -21.54 4.92 -9.04
C LYS A 112 -22.60 5.94 -8.68
N ASN A 113 -23.88 5.53 -8.72
CA ASN A 113 -25.00 6.44 -8.55
C ASN A 113 -25.30 6.75 -7.08
N ASN A 114 -25.09 5.78 -6.17
CA ASN A 114 -25.55 5.94 -4.79
C ASN A 114 -24.41 5.98 -3.77
N VAL A 115 -23.26 5.35 -4.04
CA VAL A 115 -22.18 5.21 -3.04
C VAL A 115 -20.99 6.11 -3.35
N ALA A 116 -20.55 6.21 -4.60
CA ALA A 116 -19.26 6.78 -4.97
C ALA A 116 -19.04 8.23 -4.47
N SER A 117 -20.04 9.11 -4.61
CA SER A 117 -19.90 10.50 -4.19
C SER A 117 -19.83 10.67 -2.67
N GLN A 118 -20.65 9.91 -1.94
CA GLN A 118 -20.69 9.96 -0.48
C GLN A 118 -19.46 9.27 0.10
N TYR A 119 -19.02 8.18 -0.53
CA TYR A 119 -17.77 7.52 -0.20
C TYR A 119 -16.56 8.47 -0.33
N ALA A 120 -16.49 9.21 -1.45
CA ALA A 120 -15.45 10.21 -1.65
C ALA A 120 -15.48 11.31 -0.58
N ALA A 121 -16.68 11.74 -0.15
CA ALA A 121 -16.83 12.71 0.93
C ALA A 121 -16.32 12.16 2.28
N ILE A 122 -16.67 10.92 2.62
CA ILE A 122 -16.21 10.25 3.85
C ILE A 122 -14.69 10.13 3.86
N VAL A 123 -14.09 9.67 2.76
CA VAL A 123 -12.64 9.53 2.65
C VAL A 123 -11.96 10.89 2.77
N ARG A 124 -12.46 11.91 2.09
CA ARG A 124 -11.94 13.29 2.16
C ARG A 124 -11.95 13.83 3.58
N ASP A 125 -13.02 13.61 4.31
CA ASP A 125 -13.18 14.08 5.68
C ASP A 125 -12.20 13.40 6.63
N GLN A 126 -11.95 12.12 6.44
CA GLN A 126 -10.95 11.38 7.22
C GLN A 126 -9.51 11.80 6.88
N VAL A 127 -9.18 11.94 5.60
CA VAL A 127 -7.83 12.35 5.15
C VAL A 127 -7.47 13.73 5.68
N LYS A 128 -8.41 14.68 5.71
CA LYS A 128 -8.20 16.04 6.25
C LYS A 128 -7.85 16.09 7.75
N ARG A 129 -8.03 15.01 8.49
CA ARG A 129 -7.70 14.96 9.93
C ARG A 129 -6.26 14.58 10.22
N TYR A 130 -5.53 14.10 9.22
CA TYR A 130 -4.18 13.58 9.37
C TYR A 130 -3.18 14.34 8.50
N ASP A 131 -1.96 14.54 9.04
CA ASP A 131 -0.85 15.08 8.29
C ASP A 131 -0.35 14.05 7.27
N MET A 132 0.11 14.51 6.12
CA MET A 132 0.65 13.65 5.08
C MET A 132 1.77 12.73 5.60
N THR A 133 2.70 13.30 6.37
CA THR A 133 3.83 12.54 6.94
C THR A 133 3.36 11.39 7.82
N LYS A 134 2.33 11.59 8.65
CA LYS A 134 1.75 10.53 9.49
C LYS A 134 1.06 9.46 8.66
N MET A 135 0.32 9.85 7.61
CA MET A 135 -0.33 8.88 6.73
C MET A 135 0.67 8.01 5.95
N MET A 136 1.87 8.54 5.65
CA MET A 136 2.89 7.81 4.91
C MET A 136 3.79 6.93 5.79
N SER A 137 4.11 7.38 7.00
CA SER A 137 5.15 6.77 7.85
C SER A 137 4.62 6.03 9.08
N ASP A 138 3.39 6.34 9.53
CA ASP A 138 2.80 5.74 10.73
C ASP A 138 1.73 4.69 10.37
N PRO A 139 2.02 3.39 10.55
CA PRO A 139 1.07 2.32 10.28
C PRO A 139 -0.19 2.39 11.14
N ASP A 140 -0.09 2.91 12.36
CA ASP A 140 -1.23 3.02 13.26
C ASP A 140 -2.21 4.10 12.81
N SER A 141 -1.71 5.20 12.27
CA SER A 141 -2.55 6.24 11.67
C SER A 141 -3.28 5.71 10.43
N ALA A 142 -2.59 4.99 9.55
CA ALA A 142 -3.20 4.37 8.38
C ALA A 142 -4.33 3.40 8.77
N ARG A 143 -4.08 2.53 9.74
CA ARG A 143 -5.10 1.57 10.25
C ARG A 143 -6.32 2.28 10.84
N LYS A 144 -6.13 3.34 11.63
CA LYS A 144 -7.24 4.13 12.19
C LYS A 144 -8.09 4.79 11.11
N ILE A 145 -7.48 5.26 10.03
CA ILE A 145 -8.21 5.83 8.88
C ILE A 145 -9.01 4.72 8.20
N ASP A 146 -8.42 3.56 7.94
CA ASP A 146 -9.09 2.42 7.32
C ASP A 146 -10.31 1.96 8.15
N GLU A 147 -10.15 1.83 9.46
CA GLU A 147 -11.23 1.47 10.39
C GLU A 147 -12.35 2.52 10.40
N ALA A 148 -12.00 3.81 10.52
CA ALA A 148 -12.97 4.90 10.54
C ALA A 148 -13.74 5.03 9.21
N VAL A 149 -13.06 4.91 8.08
CA VAL A 149 -13.69 4.90 6.74
C VAL A 149 -14.61 3.69 6.62
N THR A 150 -14.15 2.50 7.02
CA THR A 150 -14.94 1.26 6.93
C THR A 150 -16.22 1.38 7.76
N GLU A 151 -16.15 1.92 8.98
CA GLU A 151 -17.31 2.09 9.85
C GLU A 151 -18.31 3.11 9.28
N ASN A 152 -17.83 4.26 8.82
CA ASN A 152 -18.69 5.27 8.22
C ASN A 152 -19.38 4.78 6.94
N VAL A 153 -18.68 4.00 6.11
CA VAL A 153 -19.27 3.42 4.90
C VAL A 153 -20.28 2.32 5.23
N ARG A 154 -20.03 1.51 6.28
CA ARG A 154 -21.04 0.55 6.77
C ARG A 154 -22.29 1.24 7.27
N ALA A 155 -22.14 2.35 7.99
CA ALA A 155 -23.28 3.16 8.42
C ALA A 155 -24.05 3.73 7.21
N LEU A 156 -23.37 4.27 6.22
CA LEU A 156 -23.97 4.76 4.97
C LEU A 156 -24.76 3.67 4.24
N VAL A 157 -24.18 2.49 4.06
CA VAL A 157 -24.82 1.34 3.39
C VAL A 157 -26.10 0.93 4.13
N LYS A 158 -26.05 0.93 5.47
CA LYS A 158 -27.20 0.62 6.31
C LYS A 158 -28.30 1.69 6.23
N GLU A 159 -27.91 2.97 6.26
CA GLU A 159 -28.84 4.09 6.17
C GLU A 159 -29.58 4.12 4.82
N GLN A 160 -28.87 3.86 3.73
CA GLN A 160 -29.47 3.79 2.39
C GLN A 160 -30.23 2.48 2.12
N GLY A 161 -30.14 1.50 3.02
CA GLY A 161 -30.77 0.20 2.85
C GLY A 161 -30.22 -0.62 1.69
N LEU A 162 -28.96 -0.41 1.33
CA LEU A 162 -28.28 -1.17 0.27
C LEU A 162 -28.07 -2.61 0.72
N PRO A 163 -28.51 -3.61 -0.07
CA PRO A 163 -28.37 -5.03 0.27
C PRO A 163 -26.96 -5.54 -0.05
N ILE A 164 -25.96 -4.90 0.51
CA ILE A 164 -24.54 -5.25 0.40
C ILE A 164 -23.91 -5.28 1.79
N GLN A 165 -22.84 -6.03 1.92
CA GLN A 165 -22.03 -6.10 3.14
C GLN A 165 -20.62 -5.63 2.83
N ILE A 166 -20.19 -4.56 3.47
CA ILE A 166 -18.81 -4.09 3.41
C ILE A 166 -17.97 -4.96 4.34
N GLN A 167 -16.98 -5.64 3.79
CA GLN A 167 -16.05 -6.48 4.54
C GLN A 167 -14.91 -5.63 5.09
N ASN A 168 -14.18 -4.97 4.20
CA ASN A 168 -13.04 -4.15 4.54
C ASN A 168 -12.85 -3.03 3.50
N ILE A 169 -12.26 -1.92 3.95
CA ILE A 169 -11.79 -0.84 3.09
C ILE A 169 -10.35 -0.56 3.48
N THR A 170 -9.49 -0.54 2.49
CA THR A 170 -8.06 -0.28 2.68
C THR A 170 -7.65 0.91 1.82
N LEU A 171 -7.03 1.90 2.44
CA LEU A 171 -6.42 3.01 1.73
C LEU A 171 -5.04 2.58 1.22
N GLY A 172 -4.79 2.80 -0.05
CA GLY A 172 -3.47 2.64 -0.63
C GLY A 172 -2.52 3.74 -0.15
N ARG A 173 -1.24 3.56 -0.47
CA ARG A 173 -0.22 4.55 -0.10
C ARG A 173 -0.56 5.91 -0.74
N ALA A 174 -0.67 6.94 0.07
CA ALA A 174 -0.79 8.32 -0.38
C ALA A 174 0.50 8.77 -1.09
N ARG A 175 0.35 9.44 -2.21
CA ARG A 175 1.46 9.99 -3.00
C ARG A 175 1.24 11.49 -3.12
N PRO A 176 2.18 12.32 -2.64
CA PRO A 176 2.10 13.75 -2.86
C PRO A 176 2.36 14.08 -4.33
N ASN A 177 1.92 15.25 -4.74
CA ASN A 177 2.24 15.80 -6.06
C ASN A 177 3.76 15.70 -6.32
N PRO A 178 4.22 15.39 -7.54
CA PRO A 178 5.63 15.25 -7.89
C PRO A 178 6.52 16.40 -7.44
N ASP A 179 6.03 17.64 -7.53
CA ASP A 179 6.79 18.83 -7.11
C ASP A 179 7.03 18.86 -5.60
N VAL A 180 6.02 18.49 -4.80
CA VAL A 180 6.13 18.38 -3.34
C VAL A 180 7.07 17.23 -2.98
N LEU A 181 6.99 16.10 -3.67
CA LEU A 181 7.87 14.95 -3.47
C LEU A 181 9.34 15.34 -3.73
N GLN A 182 9.61 16.11 -4.78
CA GLN A 182 10.94 16.61 -5.08
C GLN A 182 11.47 17.53 -3.97
N GLN A 183 10.66 18.47 -3.48
CA GLN A 183 11.04 19.35 -2.37
C GLN A 183 11.31 18.57 -1.08
N MET A 184 10.50 17.57 -0.77
CA MET A 184 10.71 16.69 0.38
C MET A 184 12.03 15.92 0.26
N ASN A 185 12.33 15.36 -0.91
CA ASN A 185 13.58 14.64 -1.16
C ASN A 185 14.80 15.57 -1.02
N LEU A 186 14.73 16.81 -1.52
CA LEU A 186 15.78 17.81 -1.36
C LEU A 186 15.97 18.18 0.12
N THR A 187 14.90 18.40 0.86
CA THR A 187 14.93 18.70 2.28
C THR A 187 15.52 17.54 3.09
N ALA A 188 15.10 16.31 2.81
CA ALA A 188 15.63 15.10 3.44
C ALA A 188 17.13 14.92 3.14
N ALA A 189 17.56 15.17 1.91
CA ALA A 189 18.97 15.12 1.53
C ALA A 189 19.80 16.18 2.27
N GLN A 190 19.28 17.41 2.44
CA GLN A 190 19.93 18.45 3.22
C GLN A 190 20.02 18.09 4.70
N GLN A 191 18.95 17.58 5.29
CA GLN A 191 18.95 17.13 6.69
C GLN A 191 19.96 16.00 6.91
N GLN A 192 20.04 15.05 5.99
CA GLN A 192 21.03 13.98 6.06
C GLN A 192 22.46 14.51 5.95
N ARG A 193 22.70 15.48 5.07
CA ARG A 193 24.02 16.15 4.98
C ARG A 193 24.41 16.85 6.29
N VAL A 194 23.48 17.60 6.89
CA VAL A 194 23.71 18.25 8.18
C VAL A 194 24.04 17.23 9.26
N LYS A 195 23.28 16.13 9.34
CA LYS A 195 23.52 15.05 10.28
C LYS A 195 24.92 14.43 10.09
N THR A 196 25.29 14.12 8.86
CA THR A 196 26.60 13.56 8.53
C THR A 196 27.75 14.52 8.90
N LEU A 197 27.58 15.83 8.66
CA LEU A 197 28.57 16.84 9.03
C LEU A 197 28.72 16.96 10.55
N VAL A 198 27.62 16.92 11.30
CA VAL A 198 27.64 16.92 12.77
C VAL A 198 28.35 15.68 13.31
N GLU A 199 28.04 14.51 12.75
CA GLU A 199 28.72 13.24 13.12
C GLU A 199 30.23 13.29 12.79
N ALA A 200 30.59 13.80 11.61
CA ALA A 200 32.00 13.96 11.21
C ALA A 200 32.74 14.93 12.14
N THR A 201 32.19 16.12 12.45
CA THR A 201 32.82 17.07 13.34
C THR A 201 32.94 16.54 14.77
N THR A 202 31.97 15.74 15.21
CA THR A 202 32.03 15.07 16.52
C THR A 202 33.14 14.02 16.54
N ALA A 203 33.26 13.22 15.50
CA ALA A 203 34.33 12.24 15.36
C ALA A 203 35.73 12.89 15.31
N GLU A 204 35.87 14.00 14.59
CA GLU A 204 37.14 14.75 14.55
C GLU A 204 37.51 15.34 15.91
N ARG A 205 36.57 15.92 16.65
CA ARG A 205 36.81 16.38 18.02
C ARG A 205 37.24 15.26 18.97
N GLN A 206 36.61 14.09 18.83
CA GLN A 206 37.04 12.93 19.61
C GLN A 206 38.46 12.48 19.26
N ARG A 207 38.82 12.44 17.99
CA ARG A 207 40.19 12.15 17.53
C ARG A 207 41.21 13.17 18.04
N GLU A 208 40.85 14.45 18.00
CA GLU A 208 41.70 15.52 18.59
C GLU A 208 41.93 15.28 20.07
N GLN A 209 40.87 15.02 20.83
CA GLN A 209 40.97 14.71 22.26
C GLN A 209 41.81 13.47 22.53
N GLU A 210 41.66 12.44 21.75
CA GLU A 210 42.48 11.22 21.84
C GLU A 210 43.98 11.51 21.56
N GLN A 211 44.26 12.32 20.53
CA GLN A 211 45.65 12.73 20.22
C GLN A 211 46.27 13.59 21.31
N VAL A 212 45.52 14.54 21.87
CA VAL A 212 45.98 15.34 22.99
C VAL A 212 46.23 14.47 24.21
N ALA A 213 45.30 13.59 24.57
CA ALA A 213 45.45 12.66 25.68
C ALA A 213 46.67 11.73 25.50
N LYS A 214 46.90 11.26 24.27
CA LYS A 214 48.06 10.45 23.93
C LYS A 214 49.35 11.26 24.08
N ALA A 215 49.39 12.47 23.54
CA ALA A 215 50.56 13.33 23.67
C ALA A 215 50.89 13.69 25.14
N ASP A 216 49.84 13.90 25.95
CA ASP A 216 50.04 14.14 27.39
C ASP A 216 50.56 12.91 28.12
N ALA A 217 50.03 11.73 27.80
CA ALA A 217 50.50 10.46 28.33
C ALA A 217 51.96 10.19 27.94
N ASP A 218 52.32 10.41 26.67
CA ASP A 218 53.68 10.26 26.15
C ASP A 218 54.66 11.22 26.85
N ASN A 219 54.25 12.49 27.05
CA ASN A 219 55.05 13.46 27.80
C ASN A 219 55.22 13.09 29.28
N ALA A 220 54.18 12.59 29.92
CA ALA A 220 54.24 12.13 31.31
C ALA A 220 55.16 10.92 31.46
N TYR A 221 55.09 9.99 30.53
CA TYR A 221 55.98 8.80 30.47
C TYR A 221 57.46 9.23 30.30
N ARG A 222 57.72 10.05 29.28
CA ARG A 222 59.07 10.59 29.01
C ARG A 222 59.69 11.26 30.23
N ASN A 223 58.92 12.11 30.88
CA ASN A 223 59.37 12.87 32.07
C ASN A 223 59.64 11.97 33.26
N ARG A 224 58.83 10.92 33.49
CA ARG A 224 59.02 9.95 34.57
C ARG A 224 60.28 9.07 34.34
N MET A 225 60.60 8.76 33.13
CA MET A 225 61.76 7.95 32.73
C MET A 225 63.03 8.78 32.57
N GLY A 226 62.94 10.13 32.66
CA GLY A 226 64.07 11.00 32.45
C GLY A 226 64.67 10.97 31.04
N LEU A 227 63.85 10.61 30.04
CA LEU A 227 64.29 10.49 28.65
C LEU A 227 64.32 11.83 27.95
N THR A 228 65.35 12.07 27.14
CA THR A 228 65.34 13.21 26.21
C THR A 228 64.37 12.93 25.08
N PRO A 229 63.85 13.97 24.37
CA PRO A 229 62.94 13.76 23.21
C PRO A 229 63.51 12.82 22.13
N GLU A 230 64.82 12.90 21.88
CA GLU A 230 65.53 12.06 20.91
C GLU A 230 65.55 10.60 21.33
N GLN A 231 65.82 10.34 22.63
CA GLN A 231 65.84 8.98 23.19
C GLN A 231 64.44 8.36 23.17
N TYR A 232 63.42 9.15 23.48
CA TYR A 232 62.03 8.68 23.37
C TYR A 232 61.64 8.34 21.95
N LEU A 233 61.97 9.20 20.98
CA LEU A 233 61.71 8.92 19.56
C LEU A 233 62.43 7.67 19.08
N ALA A 234 63.66 7.49 19.49
CA ALA A 234 64.43 6.26 19.15
C ALA A 234 63.79 4.97 19.72
N SER A 235 63.26 5.05 20.96
CA SER A 235 62.54 3.93 21.57
C SER A 235 61.23 3.58 20.82
N GLN A 236 60.46 4.62 20.41
CA GLN A 236 59.24 4.44 19.64
C GLN A 236 59.52 3.85 18.25
N ILE A 237 60.54 4.32 17.56
CA ILE A 237 60.96 3.77 16.27
C ILE A 237 61.37 2.29 16.42
N ALA A 238 62.12 1.95 17.51
CA ALA A 238 62.51 0.58 17.76
C ALA A 238 61.32 -0.34 18.03
N GLU A 239 60.32 0.12 18.76
CA GLU A 239 59.08 -0.60 19.04
C GLU A 239 58.27 -0.83 17.78
N ILE A 240 58.05 0.19 16.95
CA ILE A 240 57.34 0.09 15.65
C ILE A 240 58.06 -0.89 14.72
N ASN A 241 59.42 -0.82 14.68
CA ASN A 241 60.20 -1.74 13.88
C ASN A 241 60.12 -3.17 14.39
N ALA A 242 60.10 -3.40 15.70
CA ALA A 242 59.95 -4.71 16.30
C ALA A 242 58.57 -5.30 16.00
N GLU A 243 57.51 -4.50 16.10
CA GLU A 243 56.16 -4.95 15.72
C GLU A 243 56.03 -5.27 14.23
N ALA A 244 56.61 -4.43 13.36
CA ALA A 244 56.64 -4.67 11.94
C ALA A 244 57.41 -5.96 11.59
N CYS A 245 58.52 -6.18 12.25
CA CYS A 245 59.31 -7.42 12.11
C CYS A 245 58.56 -8.66 12.58
N ALA A 246 57.81 -8.57 13.67
CA ALA A 246 57.03 -9.70 14.19
C ALA A 246 55.92 -10.14 13.23
N LYS A 247 55.44 -9.25 12.37
CA LYS A 247 54.39 -9.51 11.37
C LYS A 247 54.94 -9.94 10.00
N ALA A 248 56.22 -9.75 9.74
CA ALA A 248 56.86 -10.04 8.46
C ALA A 248 57.44 -11.48 8.42
N GLN A 249 57.38 -12.12 7.26
CA GLN A 249 58.01 -13.47 7.06
C GLN A 249 59.56 -13.43 7.12
N ALA A 250 60.15 -12.27 6.82
CA ALA A 250 61.60 -12.03 6.97
C ALA A 250 61.81 -10.59 7.38
N CYS A 251 62.64 -10.35 8.37
CA CYS A 251 62.96 -9.01 8.86
C CYS A 251 64.46 -8.78 8.85
N TYR A 252 64.91 -7.71 8.20
CA TYR A 252 66.29 -7.28 8.18
C TYR A 252 66.40 -5.93 8.86
N MET A 253 67.13 -5.86 9.96
CA MET A 253 67.44 -4.61 10.61
C MET A 253 68.61 -3.94 9.92
N VAL A 254 68.40 -2.76 9.36
CA VAL A 254 69.43 -1.96 8.69
C VAL A 254 69.84 -0.83 9.64
N PRO A 255 71.13 -0.63 9.89
CA PRO A 255 71.60 0.50 10.75
C PRO A 255 71.10 1.84 10.21
N SER A 256 70.74 2.76 11.13
CA SER A 256 70.30 4.11 10.77
C SER A 256 71.34 4.85 9.92
N GLY A 257 70.98 5.25 8.71
CA GLY A 257 71.81 5.90 7.74
C GLY A 257 72.14 5.12 6.45
N THR A 258 71.64 3.91 6.34
CA THR A 258 71.78 3.10 5.11
C THR A 258 70.51 3.25 4.24
N SER A 259 70.66 3.73 3.01
CA SER A 259 69.58 3.79 2.04
C SER A 259 69.30 2.39 1.52
N VAL A 260 68.09 1.85 1.76
CA VAL A 260 67.62 0.57 1.18
C VAL A 260 66.91 0.86 -0.13
N ILE A 261 67.46 0.42 -1.23
CA ILE A 261 66.77 0.43 -2.53
C ILE A 261 65.97 -0.87 -2.62
N ALA A 262 64.68 -0.77 -2.41
CA ALA A 262 63.77 -1.88 -2.73
C ALA A 262 63.66 -2.01 -4.25
N LYS A 263 63.90 -3.21 -4.75
CA LYS A 263 63.78 -3.60 -6.16
C LYS A 263 62.41 -4.21 -6.38
#